data_99267e2e08670f9e9960c635a39e0490
#
_entry.id   99267e2e08670f9e9960c635a39e0490
#
_cell.length_a   1.000
_cell.length_b   1.000
_cell.length_c   1.000
_cell.angle_alpha   90.00
_cell.angle_beta   90.00
_cell.angle_gamma   90.00
#
_symmetry.space_group_name_H-M   'P 1'
#
loop_
_entity.id
_entity.type
_entity.pdbx_description
1 polymer ?
#
loop_
_entity_poly.entity_id
_entity_poly.type
_entity_poly.pdbx_seq_one_letter_code
_entity_poly.pdbx_strand_id
1 'polypeptide(L)'
;KATSDAPTSYTDVMTETKGGNRTFFHNRGANALWNGSDLDFKKTRARFFHLGYLLLLDELDSTDKKHGTKAAKLLAAAQAAGLRTSIDTVSEDSDRFAKIVAPALQYTDYCILNEIEAGKTTGFNIRQDDGNLDTVALRHAAGALLQMGVGELVVIHFPEGGFVRTRKGEDVLQSSLRIPARDIVGAAGAGDAFCTGMLLGLHEEWDLAKCLETAVCAAGACLSEASCTGGMKSLRNVQALAKKYKFRPRLEPEY
;
A
#
# COMPACT_ATOMS: atom_id res chain seq x y z
N LYS A 1 11.02 7.59 17.94
CA LYS A 1 11.43 7.17 19.30
C LYS A 1 12.73 6.40 19.21
N ALA A 2 13.72 6.73 20.03
CA ALA A 2 14.94 5.93 20.17
C ALA A 2 14.79 4.92 21.30
N THR A 3 15.38 3.75 21.15
CA THR A 3 15.47 2.73 22.22
C THR A 3 16.86 2.12 22.23
N SER A 4 17.33 1.71 23.41
CA SER A 4 18.54 0.89 23.58
C SER A 4 18.26 -0.61 23.59
N ASP A 5 16.97 -0.99 23.57
CA ASP A 5 16.54 -2.38 23.83
C ASP A 5 16.63 -3.27 22.59
N ALA A 6 16.77 -2.64 21.40
CA ALA A 6 16.91 -3.34 20.14
C ALA A 6 17.67 -2.49 19.10
N PRO A 7 18.36 -3.10 18.14
CA PRO A 7 19.00 -2.39 17.03
C PRO A 7 17.97 -1.74 16.12
N THR A 8 18.40 -0.82 15.29
CA THR A 8 17.57 -0.27 14.22
C THR A 8 17.09 -1.39 13.29
N SER A 9 15.83 -1.35 12.90
CA SER A 9 15.27 -2.23 11.87
C SER A 9 16.00 -2.06 10.54
N TYR A 10 16.24 -3.15 9.83
CA TYR A 10 16.86 -3.12 8.49
C TYR A 10 16.38 -4.29 7.62
N THR A 11 16.57 -4.16 6.33
CA THR A 11 16.26 -5.22 5.37
C THR A 11 17.38 -5.33 4.34
N ASP A 12 17.93 -6.54 4.21
CA ASP A 12 18.78 -6.89 3.08
C ASP A 12 17.89 -7.39 1.93
N VAL A 13 18.02 -6.77 0.76
CA VAL A 13 17.23 -7.11 -0.42
C VAL A 13 18.14 -7.77 -1.46
N MET A 14 17.94 -9.06 -1.67
CA MET A 14 18.62 -9.82 -2.73
C MET A 14 17.75 -9.81 -3.97
N THR A 15 18.30 -9.27 -5.06
CA THR A 15 17.59 -9.18 -6.35
C THR A 15 18.29 -10.06 -7.39
N GLU A 16 17.53 -10.95 -8.03
CA GLU A 16 18.04 -11.75 -9.15
C GLU A 16 18.39 -10.86 -10.34
N THR A 17 19.55 -11.10 -10.93
CA THR A 17 19.99 -10.39 -12.15
C THR A 17 19.18 -10.75 -13.39
N LYS A 18 18.56 -11.93 -13.39
CA LYS A 18 17.65 -12.40 -14.44
C LYS A 18 16.26 -12.56 -13.83
N GLY A 19 15.28 -11.79 -14.31
CA GLY A 19 13.89 -11.87 -13.83
C GLY A 19 13.53 -10.80 -12.80
N GLY A 20 14.49 -10.26 -12.03
CA GLY A 20 14.24 -9.20 -11.06
C GLY A 20 13.50 -9.62 -9.79
N ASN A 21 13.34 -10.95 -9.56
CA ASN A 21 12.75 -11.46 -8.34
C ASN A 21 13.57 -11.03 -7.12
N ARG A 22 12.90 -10.76 -6.02
CA ARG A 22 13.52 -10.24 -4.81
C ARG A 22 13.22 -11.14 -3.63
N THR A 23 14.25 -11.36 -2.81
CA THR A 23 14.14 -12.00 -1.50
C THR A 23 14.55 -11.00 -0.44
N PHE A 24 13.74 -10.86 0.59
CA PHE A 24 13.92 -9.91 1.68
C PHE A 24 14.36 -10.65 2.95
N PHE A 25 15.49 -10.24 3.52
CA PHE A 25 15.94 -10.68 4.83
C PHE A 25 15.77 -9.53 5.81
N HIS A 26 14.66 -9.55 6.54
CA HIS A 26 14.22 -8.44 7.37
C HIS A 26 14.54 -8.69 8.85
N ASN A 27 15.24 -7.75 9.48
CA ASN A 27 15.39 -7.66 10.92
C ASN A 27 14.45 -6.58 11.46
N ARG A 28 13.46 -6.97 12.24
CA ARG A 28 12.43 -6.06 12.77
C ARG A 28 12.98 -5.07 13.79
N GLY A 29 14.04 -5.43 14.51
CA GLY A 29 14.74 -4.55 15.45
C GLY A 29 13.80 -3.76 16.35
N ALA A 30 14.07 -2.47 16.52
CA ALA A 30 13.27 -1.56 17.33
C ALA A 30 11.82 -1.40 16.88
N ASN A 31 11.50 -1.68 15.59
CA ASN A 31 10.12 -1.62 15.09
C ASN A 31 9.23 -2.69 15.72
N ALA A 32 9.80 -3.85 16.10
CA ALA A 32 9.07 -4.89 16.82
C ALA A 32 8.52 -4.40 18.18
N LEU A 33 9.23 -3.48 18.82
CA LEU A 33 8.91 -2.97 20.15
C LEU A 33 8.03 -1.71 20.14
N TRP A 34 7.78 -1.14 18.98
CA TRP A 34 7.02 0.10 18.89
C TRP A 34 5.53 -0.13 19.09
N ASN A 35 4.95 0.58 20.05
CA ASN A 35 3.55 0.44 20.46
C ASN A 35 2.69 1.69 20.21
N GLY A 36 3.23 2.73 19.56
CA GLY A 36 2.53 3.96 19.27
C GLY A 36 2.27 4.89 20.46
N SER A 37 2.74 4.55 21.68
CA SER A 37 2.46 5.35 22.89
C SER A 37 3.11 6.74 22.90
N ASP A 38 4.03 6.99 22.01
CA ASP A 38 4.70 8.28 21.80
C ASP A 38 3.93 9.21 20.87
N LEU A 39 2.84 8.75 20.24
CA LEU A 39 1.99 9.57 19.38
C LEU A 39 0.90 10.27 20.19
N ASP A 40 0.85 11.60 20.08
CA ASP A 40 -0.24 12.43 20.58
C ASP A 40 -1.00 13.04 19.41
N PHE A 41 -2.03 12.36 18.95
CA PHE A 41 -2.85 12.79 17.81
C PHE A 41 -3.58 14.12 18.06
N LYS A 42 -3.76 14.54 19.31
CA LYS A 42 -4.40 15.83 19.63
C LYS A 42 -3.46 17.03 19.42
N LYS A 43 -2.16 16.79 19.38
CA LYS A 43 -1.15 17.85 19.19
C LYS A 43 -0.65 17.95 17.76
N THR A 44 -1.10 17.09 16.85
CA THR A 44 -0.69 17.15 15.44
C THR A 44 -1.59 18.06 14.62
N ARG A 45 -1.02 18.63 13.54
CA ARG A 45 -1.76 19.31 12.46
C ARG A 45 -1.95 18.40 11.23
N ALA A 46 -1.51 17.15 11.31
CA ALA A 46 -1.67 16.20 10.22
C ALA A 46 -3.15 15.97 9.98
N ARG A 47 -3.52 15.79 8.71
CA ARG A 47 -4.86 15.39 8.31
C ARG A 47 -4.96 13.85 8.18
N PHE A 48 -3.84 13.19 7.89
CA PHE A 48 -3.75 11.77 7.64
C PHE A 48 -2.79 11.11 8.62
N PHE A 49 -3.14 9.89 9.02
CA PHE A 49 -2.26 8.96 9.71
C PHE A 49 -2.14 7.68 8.88
N HIS A 50 -0.96 7.43 8.35
CA HIS A 50 -0.65 6.21 7.60
C HIS A 50 0.14 5.24 8.47
N LEU A 51 -0.32 4.00 8.58
CA LEU A 51 0.33 2.92 9.32
C LEU A 51 0.80 1.83 8.35
N GLY A 52 2.08 1.73 8.12
CA GLY A 52 2.74 0.69 7.33
C GLY A 52 4.00 0.22 8.07
N TYR A 53 4.29 -1.05 8.07
CA TYR A 53 3.45 -2.13 7.50
C TYR A 53 2.87 -2.98 8.60
N LEU A 54 1.58 -3.26 8.55
CA LEU A 54 1.02 -4.35 9.34
C LEU A 54 1.76 -5.65 8.98
N LEU A 55 1.83 -6.60 9.91
CA LEU A 55 2.58 -7.86 9.84
C LEU A 55 4.09 -7.71 10.10
N LEU A 56 4.63 -6.49 10.21
CA LEU A 56 6.03 -6.22 10.61
C LEU A 56 6.19 -5.51 11.96
N LEU A 57 5.10 -5.12 12.61
CA LEU A 57 5.09 -4.35 13.86
C LEU A 57 4.61 -5.25 15.01
N ASP A 58 5.48 -6.15 15.51
CA ASP A 58 5.09 -7.25 16.41
C ASP A 58 4.24 -6.79 17.60
N GLU A 59 4.60 -5.68 18.23
CA GLU A 59 3.86 -5.15 19.38
C GLU A 59 2.48 -4.59 18.93
N LEU A 60 2.39 -3.91 17.80
CA LEU A 60 1.12 -3.41 17.25
C LEU A 60 0.25 -4.52 16.66
N ASP A 61 0.87 -5.55 16.09
CA ASP A 61 0.18 -6.73 15.55
C ASP A 61 -0.37 -7.64 16.68
N SER A 62 0.08 -7.44 17.93
CA SER A 62 -0.39 -8.21 19.06
C SER A 62 -1.83 -7.92 19.43
N THR A 63 -2.47 -8.86 20.12
CA THR A 63 -3.91 -8.81 20.44
C THR A 63 -4.26 -7.64 21.38
N ASP A 64 -5.34 -6.93 21.07
CA ASP A 64 -6.06 -6.02 21.96
C ASP A 64 -7.48 -6.56 22.19
N LYS A 65 -7.92 -6.59 23.47
CA LYS A 65 -9.22 -7.20 23.85
C LYS A 65 -10.44 -6.49 23.25
N LYS A 66 -10.33 -5.18 22.99
CA LYS A 66 -11.45 -4.37 22.51
C LYS A 66 -11.42 -4.18 20.97
N HIS A 67 -10.24 -4.02 20.40
CA HIS A 67 -10.10 -3.64 19.00
C HIS A 67 -9.56 -4.78 18.12
N GLY A 68 -9.29 -5.97 18.71
CA GLY A 68 -8.71 -7.10 18.01
C GLY A 68 -7.18 -7.05 18.00
N THR A 69 -6.57 -5.95 17.54
CA THR A 69 -5.12 -5.72 17.58
C THR A 69 -4.79 -4.34 18.14
N LYS A 70 -3.55 -4.16 18.62
CA LYS A 70 -3.07 -2.85 19.08
C LYS A 70 -2.93 -1.86 17.91
N ALA A 71 -2.65 -2.34 16.69
CA ALA A 71 -2.69 -1.52 15.48
C ALA A 71 -4.10 -0.95 15.24
N ALA A 72 -5.14 -1.78 15.32
CA ALA A 72 -6.52 -1.34 15.21
C ALA A 72 -6.88 -0.31 16.29
N LYS A 73 -6.42 -0.51 17.53
CA LYS A 73 -6.58 0.47 18.61
C LYS A 73 -5.89 1.80 18.31
N LEU A 74 -4.69 1.77 17.74
CA LEU A 74 -3.96 2.98 17.36
C LEU A 74 -4.67 3.75 16.24
N LEU A 75 -5.16 3.04 15.22
CA LEU A 75 -5.96 3.61 14.13
C LEU A 75 -7.27 4.23 14.67
N ALA A 76 -7.98 3.51 15.57
CA ALA A 76 -9.17 4.03 16.23
C ALA A 76 -8.90 5.35 17.00
N ALA A 77 -7.75 5.44 17.67
CA ALA A 77 -7.35 6.66 18.37
C ALA A 77 -7.05 7.82 17.40
N ALA A 78 -6.44 7.53 16.25
CA ALA A 78 -6.20 8.53 15.21
C ALA A 78 -7.53 9.06 14.62
N GLN A 79 -8.48 8.19 14.27
CA GLN A 79 -9.82 8.59 13.82
C GLN A 79 -10.59 9.40 14.87
N ALA A 80 -10.53 8.98 16.13
CA ALA A 80 -11.17 9.71 17.23
C ALA A 80 -10.59 11.12 17.44
N ALA A 81 -9.34 11.35 17.00
CA ALA A 81 -8.71 12.67 16.98
C ALA A 81 -8.98 13.48 15.70
N GLY A 82 -9.77 12.93 14.76
CA GLY A 82 -10.17 13.60 13.52
C GLY A 82 -9.23 13.40 12.33
N LEU A 83 -8.25 12.48 12.43
CA LEU A 83 -7.38 12.14 11.31
C LEU A 83 -8.05 11.11 10.40
N ARG A 84 -7.82 11.21 9.09
CA ARG A 84 -8.06 10.12 8.15
C ARG A 84 -6.97 9.06 8.32
N THR A 85 -7.36 7.82 8.33
CA THR A 85 -6.44 6.70 8.53
C THR A 85 -6.20 5.94 7.24
N SER A 86 -4.96 5.51 7.04
CA SER A 86 -4.62 4.59 5.95
C SER A 86 -3.69 3.50 6.45
N ILE A 87 -3.77 2.34 5.79
CA ILE A 87 -2.88 1.20 6.06
C ILE A 87 -2.24 0.71 4.78
N ASP A 88 -1.06 0.11 4.98
CA ASP A 88 -0.38 -0.77 4.05
C ASP A 88 0.08 -2.02 4.80
N THR A 89 0.34 -3.11 4.09
CA THR A 89 0.79 -4.38 4.66
C THR A 89 2.08 -4.83 3.97
N VAL A 90 2.72 -5.84 4.52
CA VAL A 90 3.83 -6.49 3.84
C VAL A 90 3.36 -7.79 3.19
N SER A 91 3.82 -8.05 1.97
CA SER A 91 3.60 -9.34 1.32
C SER A 91 4.45 -10.42 2.01
N GLU A 92 3.87 -11.12 2.97
CA GLU A 92 4.51 -12.29 3.60
C GLU A 92 3.75 -13.58 3.23
N ASP A 93 4.44 -14.70 3.28
CA ASP A 93 3.81 -16.00 3.09
C ASP A 93 3.37 -16.60 4.42
N SER A 94 2.22 -16.12 4.93
CA SER A 94 1.63 -16.59 6.19
C SER A 94 0.10 -16.54 6.15
N ASP A 95 -0.52 -17.18 7.14
CA ASP A 95 -1.96 -17.19 7.40
C ASP A 95 -2.42 -16.08 8.36
N ARG A 96 -1.53 -15.13 8.70
CA ARG A 96 -1.80 -14.08 9.71
C ARG A 96 -2.68 -12.94 9.21
N PHE A 97 -2.88 -12.80 7.88
CA PHE A 97 -3.60 -11.66 7.29
C PHE A 97 -4.99 -11.44 7.89
N ALA A 98 -5.84 -12.47 7.92
CA ALA A 98 -7.18 -12.36 8.50
C ALA A 98 -7.17 -11.95 9.98
N LYS A 99 -6.16 -12.41 10.74
CA LYS A 99 -6.06 -12.16 12.19
C LYS A 99 -5.55 -10.76 12.51
N ILE A 100 -4.65 -10.21 11.69
CA ILE A 100 -3.98 -8.93 11.97
C ILE A 100 -4.60 -7.79 11.16
N VAL A 101 -4.87 -8.01 9.87
CA VAL A 101 -5.36 -6.95 8.98
C VAL A 101 -6.86 -6.70 9.18
N ALA A 102 -7.68 -7.75 9.27
CA ALA A 102 -9.13 -7.59 9.36
C ALA A 102 -9.61 -6.69 10.52
N PRO A 103 -9.08 -6.79 11.75
CA PRO A 103 -9.45 -5.85 12.81
C PRO A 103 -9.08 -4.39 12.52
N ALA A 104 -7.96 -4.16 11.81
CA ALA A 104 -7.49 -2.82 11.47
C ALA A 104 -8.39 -2.15 10.41
N LEU A 105 -8.97 -2.93 9.48
CA LEU A 105 -9.85 -2.40 8.42
C LEU A 105 -11.05 -1.62 8.95
N GLN A 106 -11.57 -1.97 10.13
CA GLN A 106 -12.69 -1.27 10.77
C GLN A 106 -12.36 0.17 11.18
N TYR A 107 -11.07 0.50 11.26
CA TYR A 107 -10.55 1.81 11.65
C TYR A 107 -9.66 2.40 10.55
N THR A 108 -9.92 2.01 9.30
CA THR A 108 -9.16 2.44 8.13
C THR A 108 -10.08 3.15 7.14
N ASP A 109 -9.77 4.39 6.81
CA ASP A 109 -10.50 5.14 5.78
C ASP A 109 -10.01 4.77 4.38
N TYR A 110 -8.69 4.64 4.19
CA TYR A 110 -8.03 4.33 2.92
C TYR A 110 -7.19 3.06 3.06
N CYS A 111 -7.63 1.96 2.46
CA CYS A 111 -6.89 0.70 2.43
C CYS A 111 -6.12 0.60 1.12
N ILE A 112 -4.78 0.64 1.17
CA ILE A 112 -3.92 0.61 -0.01
C ILE A 112 -3.06 -0.65 0.07
N LEU A 113 -3.31 -1.62 -0.81
CA LEU A 113 -2.67 -2.94 -0.80
C LEU A 113 -2.24 -3.31 -2.23
N ASN A 114 -1.30 -4.25 -2.34
CA ASN A 114 -1.09 -4.92 -3.63
C ASN A 114 -2.10 -6.08 -3.84
N GLU A 115 -2.12 -6.65 -5.04
CA GLU A 115 -3.05 -7.72 -5.41
C GLU A 115 -2.86 -9.00 -4.59
N ILE A 116 -1.64 -9.29 -4.15
CA ILE A 116 -1.32 -10.47 -3.32
C ILE A 116 -1.85 -10.28 -1.91
N GLU A 117 -1.61 -9.13 -1.31
CA GLU A 117 -2.07 -8.77 0.03
C GLU A 117 -3.59 -8.70 0.10
N ALA A 118 -4.21 -8.06 -0.90
CA ALA A 118 -5.67 -8.02 -1.02
C ALA A 118 -6.24 -9.43 -1.16
N GLY A 119 -5.62 -10.27 -1.98
CA GLY A 119 -6.00 -11.67 -2.14
C GLY A 119 -5.89 -12.46 -0.83
N LYS A 120 -4.75 -12.38 -0.13
CA LYS A 120 -4.53 -13.05 1.17
C LYS A 120 -5.48 -12.55 2.26
N THR A 121 -5.85 -11.28 2.24
CA THR A 121 -6.79 -10.70 3.23
C THR A 121 -8.22 -11.17 2.99
N THR A 122 -8.63 -11.31 1.73
CA THR A 122 -10.04 -11.56 1.36
C THR A 122 -10.33 -12.99 0.92
N GLY A 123 -9.31 -13.78 0.59
CA GLY A 123 -9.43 -15.12 0.05
C GLY A 123 -9.70 -15.18 -1.47
N PHE A 124 -9.73 -14.05 -2.19
CA PHE A 124 -9.89 -14.04 -3.64
C PHE A 124 -8.56 -14.27 -4.35
N ASN A 125 -8.54 -15.12 -5.36
CA ASN A 125 -7.37 -15.32 -6.22
C ASN A 125 -7.34 -14.25 -7.33
N ILE A 126 -6.70 -13.12 -7.07
CA ILE A 126 -6.63 -11.96 -8.00
C ILE A 126 -5.61 -12.21 -9.12
N ARG A 127 -4.59 -13.05 -8.87
CA ARG A 127 -3.58 -13.44 -9.84
C ARG A 127 -3.76 -14.91 -10.21
N GLN A 128 -4.09 -15.18 -11.46
CA GLN A 128 -4.29 -16.56 -11.95
C GLN A 128 -2.95 -17.32 -12.05
N ASP A 129 -3.00 -18.64 -12.16
CA ASP A 129 -1.80 -19.50 -12.24
C ASP A 129 -0.91 -19.20 -13.44
N ASP A 130 -1.50 -18.71 -14.54
CA ASP A 130 -0.77 -18.24 -15.74
C ASP A 130 -0.14 -16.86 -15.59
N GLY A 131 -0.30 -16.22 -14.41
CA GLY A 131 0.19 -14.91 -14.09
C GLY A 131 -0.71 -13.75 -14.55
N ASN A 132 -1.85 -14.01 -15.17
CA ASN A 132 -2.78 -12.97 -15.59
C ASN A 132 -3.57 -12.39 -14.39
N LEU A 133 -3.93 -11.11 -14.50
CA LEU A 133 -4.79 -10.43 -13.53
C LEU A 133 -6.25 -10.80 -13.80
N ASP A 134 -6.93 -11.32 -12.77
CA ASP A 134 -8.38 -11.52 -12.79
C ASP A 134 -9.09 -10.24 -12.32
N THR A 135 -9.65 -9.49 -13.29
CA THR A 135 -10.30 -8.21 -12.99
C THR A 135 -11.64 -8.37 -12.27
N VAL A 136 -12.29 -9.53 -12.38
CA VAL A 136 -13.52 -9.84 -11.64
C VAL A 136 -13.16 -10.11 -10.18
N ALA A 137 -12.17 -10.99 -9.92
CA ALA A 137 -11.67 -11.26 -8.58
C ALA A 137 -11.12 -9.99 -7.90
N LEU A 138 -10.42 -9.11 -8.64
CA LEU A 138 -9.94 -7.82 -8.18
C LEU A 138 -11.09 -6.95 -7.62
N ARG A 139 -12.18 -6.86 -8.37
CA ARG A 139 -13.38 -6.09 -7.95
C ARG A 139 -14.06 -6.71 -6.73
N HIS A 140 -14.15 -8.03 -6.68
CA HIS A 140 -14.73 -8.74 -5.54
C HIS A 140 -13.88 -8.55 -4.29
N ALA A 141 -12.55 -8.64 -4.40
CA ALA A 141 -11.64 -8.39 -3.29
C ALA A 141 -11.77 -6.97 -2.75
N ALA A 142 -11.80 -5.95 -3.62
CA ALA A 142 -12.01 -4.57 -3.20
C ALA A 142 -13.37 -4.38 -2.50
N GLY A 143 -14.43 -5.01 -3.02
CA GLY A 143 -15.75 -5.02 -2.38
C GLY A 143 -15.75 -5.68 -1.01
N ALA A 144 -15.06 -6.83 -0.87
CA ALA A 144 -14.92 -7.55 0.39
C ALA A 144 -14.18 -6.70 1.44
N LEU A 145 -13.08 -6.04 1.08
CA LEU A 145 -12.34 -5.14 1.98
C LEU A 145 -13.23 -3.99 2.49
N LEU A 146 -14.07 -3.40 1.62
CA LEU A 146 -15.07 -2.42 2.04
C LEU A 146 -16.09 -3.02 3.02
N GLN A 147 -16.57 -4.24 2.77
CA GLN A 147 -17.50 -4.94 3.67
C GLN A 147 -16.84 -5.30 5.01
N MET A 148 -15.54 -5.57 5.04
CA MET A 148 -14.76 -5.81 6.25
C MET A 148 -14.56 -4.55 7.10
N GLY A 149 -14.94 -3.37 6.61
CA GLY A 149 -15.03 -2.16 7.42
C GLY A 149 -14.29 -0.93 6.90
N VAL A 150 -13.57 -1.00 5.77
CA VAL A 150 -12.89 0.17 5.20
C VAL A 150 -13.87 1.32 4.99
N GLY A 151 -13.55 2.50 5.51
CA GLY A 151 -14.45 3.64 5.63
C GLY A 151 -14.80 4.33 4.32
N GLU A 152 -13.82 4.60 3.46
CA GLU A 152 -14.02 5.42 2.27
C GLU A 152 -13.68 4.72 0.96
N LEU A 153 -12.45 4.21 0.82
CA LEU A 153 -12.03 3.56 -0.41
C LEU A 153 -10.96 2.50 -0.19
N VAL A 154 -10.92 1.57 -1.12
CA VAL A 154 -9.88 0.55 -1.29
C VAL A 154 -9.11 0.84 -2.56
N VAL A 155 -7.80 0.77 -2.48
CA VAL A 155 -6.87 0.86 -3.61
C VAL A 155 -6.10 -0.45 -3.69
N ILE A 156 -6.11 -1.10 -4.84
CA ILE A 156 -5.30 -2.29 -5.10
C ILE A 156 -4.36 -1.97 -6.25
N HIS A 157 -3.06 -2.05 -6.01
CA HIS A 157 -2.04 -1.85 -7.04
C HIS A 157 -1.41 -3.17 -7.47
N PHE A 158 -0.96 -3.21 -8.71
CA PHE A 158 -0.37 -4.39 -9.35
C PHE A 158 0.55 -3.94 -10.49
N PRO A 159 1.40 -4.82 -11.04
CA PRO A 159 2.37 -4.43 -12.08
C PRO A 159 1.75 -3.78 -13.32
N GLU A 160 0.52 -4.14 -13.69
CA GLU A 160 -0.17 -3.60 -14.85
C GLU A 160 -0.87 -2.26 -14.58
N GLY A 161 -1.06 -1.88 -13.28
CA GLY A 161 -1.75 -0.63 -12.94
C GLY A 161 -2.21 -0.52 -11.49
N GLY A 162 -3.33 0.17 -11.31
CA GLY A 162 -4.00 0.33 -10.03
C GLY A 162 -5.51 0.47 -10.19
N PHE A 163 -6.23 -0.01 -9.20
CA PHE A 163 -7.69 0.01 -9.13
C PHE A 163 -8.15 0.66 -7.83
N VAL A 164 -9.13 1.52 -7.90
CA VAL A 164 -9.83 2.10 -6.74
C VAL A 164 -11.29 1.70 -6.78
N ARG A 165 -11.82 1.30 -5.64
CA ARG A 165 -13.26 1.19 -5.37
C ARG A 165 -13.61 2.03 -4.16
N THR A 166 -14.57 2.94 -4.31
CA THR A 166 -15.10 3.71 -3.19
C THR A 166 -16.28 2.99 -2.53
N ARG A 167 -16.55 3.35 -1.28
CA ARG A 167 -17.76 2.87 -0.58
C ARG A 167 -19.06 3.30 -1.26
N LYS A 168 -19.01 4.36 -2.07
CA LYS A 168 -20.17 4.84 -2.86
C LYS A 168 -20.36 4.06 -4.17
N GLY A 169 -19.48 3.10 -4.48
CA GLY A 169 -19.58 2.25 -5.67
C GLY A 169 -18.90 2.83 -6.92
N GLU A 170 -18.09 3.89 -6.78
CA GLU A 170 -17.28 4.39 -7.89
C GLU A 170 -16.05 3.50 -8.07
N ASP A 171 -15.80 3.08 -9.30
CA ASP A 171 -14.64 2.30 -9.71
C ASP A 171 -13.76 3.11 -10.67
N VAL A 172 -12.48 3.18 -10.39
CA VAL A 172 -11.48 3.77 -11.29
C VAL A 172 -10.33 2.79 -11.50
N LEU A 173 -9.96 2.55 -12.75
CA LEU A 173 -8.86 1.70 -13.16
C LEU A 173 -7.87 2.51 -14.00
N GLN A 174 -6.59 2.48 -13.62
CA GLN A 174 -5.51 3.17 -14.31
C GLN A 174 -4.40 2.18 -14.66
N SER A 175 -4.08 2.07 -15.94
CA SER A 175 -2.95 1.26 -16.40
C SER A 175 -1.61 1.89 -16.00
N SER A 176 -0.59 1.07 -15.74
CA SER A 176 0.76 1.52 -15.45
C SER A 176 1.47 2.10 -16.68
N LEU A 177 2.59 2.77 -16.45
CA LEU A 177 3.41 3.32 -17.53
C LEU A 177 4.08 2.21 -18.35
N ARG A 178 4.18 2.41 -19.65
CA ARG A 178 4.90 1.52 -20.58
C ARG A 178 6.40 1.83 -20.57
N ILE A 179 7.06 1.50 -19.47
CA ILE A 179 8.50 1.72 -19.28
C ILE A 179 9.27 0.62 -20.00
N PRO A 180 10.22 0.93 -20.90
CA PRO A 180 11.09 -0.06 -21.51
C PRO A 180 11.96 -0.77 -20.48
N ALA A 181 12.22 -2.08 -20.65
CA ALA A 181 13.00 -2.87 -19.70
C ALA A 181 14.40 -2.27 -19.40
N ARG A 182 15.03 -1.63 -20.40
CA ARG A 182 16.32 -0.96 -20.24
C ARG A 182 16.30 0.24 -19.29
N ASP A 183 15.13 0.81 -19.03
CA ASP A 183 14.94 1.97 -18.15
C ASP A 183 14.50 1.54 -16.72
N ILE A 184 14.35 0.22 -16.50
CA ILE A 184 14.04 -0.37 -15.20
C ILE A 184 15.33 -0.87 -14.56
N VAL A 185 15.71 -0.25 -13.45
CA VAL A 185 16.92 -0.58 -12.68
C VAL A 185 16.56 -1.42 -11.46
N GLY A 186 15.43 -1.14 -10.82
CA GLY A 186 14.95 -1.88 -9.65
C GLY A 186 13.45 -1.66 -9.45
N ALA A 187 12.85 -2.44 -8.55
CA ALA A 187 11.43 -2.30 -8.22
C ALA A 187 11.18 -2.21 -6.70
N ALA A 188 12.26 -2.15 -5.89
CA ALA A 188 12.12 -1.94 -4.45
C ALA A 188 11.54 -0.56 -4.17
N GLY A 189 10.50 -0.48 -3.33
CA GLY A 189 9.81 0.78 -3.01
C GLY A 189 8.79 1.26 -4.04
N ALA A 190 8.53 0.53 -5.14
CA ALA A 190 7.52 0.94 -6.12
C ALA A 190 6.09 0.96 -5.53
N GLY A 191 5.76 0.02 -4.62
CA GLY A 191 4.50 0.01 -3.85
C GLY A 191 4.39 1.24 -2.95
N ASP A 192 5.46 1.55 -2.19
CA ASP A 192 5.51 2.75 -1.33
C ASP A 192 5.35 4.04 -2.13
N ALA A 193 6.02 4.12 -3.29
CA ALA A 193 5.91 5.26 -4.19
C ALA A 193 4.48 5.40 -4.74
N PHE A 194 3.83 4.29 -5.11
CA PHE A 194 2.43 4.27 -5.52
C PHE A 194 1.53 4.77 -4.38
N CYS A 195 1.68 4.20 -3.18
CA CYS A 195 0.93 4.59 -1.98
C CYS A 195 1.11 6.09 -1.70
N THR A 196 2.35 6.59 -1.75
CA THR A 196 2.66 8.01 -1.56
C THR A 196 1.96 8.89 -2.59
N GLY A 197 1.99 8.52 -3.87
CA GLY A 197 1.30 9.25 -4.93
C GLY A 197 -0.21 9.29 -4.75
N MET A 198 -0.80 8.17 -4.32
CA MET A 198 -2.23 8.08 -4.01
C MET A 198 -2.61 8.95 -2.81
N LEU A 199 -1.89 8.82 -1.69
CA LEU A 199 -2.14 9.60 -0.48
C LEU A 199 -1.94 11.10 -0.70
N LEU A 200 -0.95 11.51 -1.50
CA LEU A 200 -0.78 12.90 -1.89
C LEU A 200 -2.01 13.42 -2.63
N GLY A 201 -2.50 12.69 -3.63
CA GLY A 201 -3.68 13.10 -4.38
C GLY A 201 -4.93 13.22 -3.52
N LEU A 202 -5.15 12.26 -2.61
CA LEU A 202 -6.25 12.30 -1.63
C LEU A 202 -6.10 13.47 -0.65
N HIS A 203 -4.87 13.78 -0.24
CA HIS A 203 -4.58 14.92 0.64
C HIS A 203 -4.86 16.26 -0.04
N GLU A 204 -4.57 16.38 -1.32
CA GLU A 204 -4.84 17.56 -2.15
C GLU A 204 -6.26 17.57 -2.74
N GLU A 205 -7.10 16.62 -2.36
CA GLU A 205 -8.51 16.51 -2.76
C GLU A 205 -8.70 16.44 -4.28
N TRP A 206 -7.76 15.78 -4.98
CA TRP A 206 -7.90 15.56 -6.43
C TRP A 206 -8.94 14.49 -6.72
N ASP A 207 -9.47 14.49 -7.94
CA ASP A 207 -10.29 13.38 -8.43
C ASP A 207 -9.48 12.06 -8.44
N LEU A 208 -10.19 10.93 -8.34
CA LEU A 208 -9.55 9.61 -8.20
C LEU A 208 -8.73 9.21 -9.41
N ALA A 209 -9.12 9.65 -10.61
CA ALA A 209 -8.35 9.36 -11.82
C ALA A 209 -6.98 10.03 -11.78
N LYS A 210 -6.92 11.30 -11.34
CA LYS A 210 -5.66 12.03 -11.15
C LYS A 210 -4.84 11.47 -10.00
N CYS A 211 -5.47 11.01 -8.92
CA CYS A 211 -4.79 10.32 -7.81
C CYS A 211 -4.07 9.07 -8.33
N LEU A 212 -4.79 8.19 -9.03
CA LEU A 212 -4.23 6.96 -9.59
C LEU A 212 -3.18 7.23 -10.66
N GLU A 213 -3.38 8.19 -11.56
CA GLU A 213 -2.39 8.58 -12.56
C GLU A 213 -1.08 9.00 -11.87
N THR A 214 -1.18 9.82 -10.81
CA THR A 214 0.00 10.26 -10.05
C THR A 214 0.65 9.07 -9.33
N ALA A 215 -0.14 8.15 -8.77
CA ALA A 215 0.36 6.95 -8.09
C ALA A 215 1.15 6.02 -9.04
N VAL A 216 0.62 5.72 -10.23
CA VAL A 216 1.35 4.88 -11.20
C VAL A 216 2.58 5.60 -11.78
N CYS A 217 2.55 6.93 -11.89
CA CYS A 217 3.73 7.71 -12.26
C CYS A 217 4.81 7.68 -11.17
N ALA A 218 4.42 7.76 -9.89
CA ALA A 218 5.35 7.66 -8.76
C ALA A 218 6.00 6.28 -8.69
N ALA A 219 5.21 5.22 -8.83
CA ALA A 219 5.74 3.85 -8.96
C ALA A 219 6.72 3.74 -10.14
N GLY A 220 6.36 4.28 -11.30
CA GLY A 220 7.23 4.31 -12.48
C GLY A 220 8.52 5.09 -12.28
N ALA A 221 8.50 6.20 -11.54
CA ALA A 221 9.70 6.95 -11.19
C ALA A 221 10.64 6.14 -10.31
N CYS A 222 10.10 5.41 -9.33
CA CYS A 222 10.86 4.54 -8.43
C CYS A 222 11.64 3.46 -9.21
N LEU A 223 11.09 2.93 -10.29
CA LEU A 223 11.75 1.88 -11.10
C LEU A 223 13.06 2.33 -11.77
N SER A 224 13.34 3.62 -11.85
CA SER A 224 14.54 4.16 -12.52
C SER A 224 15.82 4.03 -11.71
N GLU A 225 15.76 3.59 -10.46
CA GLU A 225 16.91 3.46 -9.54
C GLU A 225 16.80 2.16 -8.74
N ALA A 226 17.95 1.66 -8.26
CA ALA A 226 17.97 0.43 -7.46
C ALA A 226 17.48 0.64 -6.02
N SER A 227 17.60 1.86 -5.49
CA SER A 227 17.16 2.20 -4.13
C SER A 227 15.66 2.54 -4.09
N CYS A 228 15.04 2.37 -2.92
CA CYS A 228 13.61 2.60 -2.73
C CYS A 228 13.16 4.06 -3.00
N THR A 229 14.06 5.03 -2.89
CA THR A 229 13.72 6.46 -2.98
C THR A 229 14.52 7.24 -4.02
N GLY A 230 15.64 6.70 -4.54
CA GLY A 230 16.53 7.42 -5.46
C GLY A 230 15.87 7.87 -6.77
N GLY A 231 14.89 7.09 -7.25
CA GLY A 231 14.10 7.42 -8.44
C GLY A 231 13.10 8.56 -8.26
N MET A 232 12.79 8.94 -7.02
CA MET A 232 11.80 9.98 -6.75
C MET A 232 12.31 11.36 -7.12
N LYS A 233 11.48 12.11 -7.84
CA LYS A 233 11.76 13.47 -8.33
C LYS A 233 10.67 14.42 -7.82
N SER A 234 10.74 15.70 -8.20
CA SER A 234 9.65 16.64 -7.92
C SER A 234 8.33 16.13 -8.53
N LEU A 235 7.20 16.46 -7.92
CA LEU A 235 5.86 16.06 -8.37
C LEU A 235 5.65 16.35 -9.87
N ARG A 236 6.06 17.55 -10.33
CA ARG A 236 6.00 17.93 -11.75
C ARG A 236 6.73 16.94 -12.65
N ASN A 237 7.92 16.48 -12.24
CA ASN A 237 8.72 15.55 -13.02
C ASN A 237 8.14 14.13 -12.97
N VAL A 238 7.58 13.71 -11.84
CA VAL A 238 6.85 12.44 -11.71
C VAL A 238 5.67 12.41 -12.66
N GLN A 239 4.81 13.42 -12.63
CA GLN A 239 3.63 13.50 -13.52
C GLN A 239 4.02 13.62 -15.01
N ALA A 240 5.18 14.21 -15.31
CA ALA A 240 5.66 14.28 -16.71
C ALA A 240 6.00 12.90 -17.31
N LEU A 241 6.18 11.85 -16.48
CA LEU A 241 6.44 10.50 -16.97
C LEU A 241 5.29 9.93 -17.79
N ALA A 242 4.04 10.32 -17.53
CA ALA A 242 2.88 9.95 -18.35
C ALA A 242 3.02 10.36 -19.83
N LYS A 243 3.63 11.55 -20.05
CA LYS A 243 3.92 12.03 -21.42
C LYS A 243 5.13 11.33 -22.03
N LYS A 244 6.16 11.03 -21.23
CA LYS A 244 7.40 10.38 -21.68
C LYS A 244 7.17 8.93 -22.10
N TYR A 245 6.50 8.13 -21.28
CA TYR A 245 6.40 6.68 -21.45
C TYR A 245 5.04 6.23 -21.98
N LYS A 246 3.99 7.07 -21.87
CA LYS A 246 2.59 6.71 -22.12
C LYS A 246 2.14 5.58 -21.18
N PHE A 247 0.86 5.28 -21.18
CA PHE A 247 0.30 4.17 -20.43
C PHE A 247 0.28 2.87 -21.26
N ARG A 248 0.27 1.73 -20.58
CA ARG A 248 -0.05 0.43 -21.18
C ARG A 248 -1.48 0.47 -21.75
N PRO A 249 -1.85 -0.47 -22.64
CA PRO A 249 -3.24 -0.63 -23.06
C PRO A 249 -4.18 -0.65 -21.86
N ARG A 250 -5.37 -0.11 -22.05
CA ARG A 250 -6.38 -0.10 -20.98
C ARG A 250 -6.72 -1.54 -20.61
N LEU A 251 -6.70 -1.84 -19.32
CA LEU A 251 -7.24 -3.08 -18.81
C LEU A 251 -8.76 -2.99 -18.98
N GLU A 252 -9.33 -3.88 -19.78
CA GLU A 252 -10.78 -3.94 -19.92
C GLU A 252 -11.34 -4.67 -18.70
N PRO A 253 -12.29 -4.07 -17.98
CA PRO A 253 -12.99 -4.77 -16.94
C PRO A 253 -13.92 -5.81 -17.58
N GLU A 254 -13.67 -7.08 -17.35
CA GLU A 254 -14.68 -8.12 -17.58
C GLU A 254 -15.81 -7.92 -16.56
N TYR A 255 -17.06 -7.94 -17.05
CA TYR A 255 -18.28 -7.75 -16.26
C TYR A 255 -18.91 -9.10 -15.89
#